data_01edd78f285e8938780461b5aa8cc25f
#
_entry.id   01edd78f285e8938780461b5aa8cc25f
#
_cell.length_a   1.000
_cell.length_b   1.000
_cell.length_c   1.000
_cell.angle_alpha   90.00
_cell.angle_beta   90.00
_cell.angle_gamma   90.00
#
_symmetry.space_group_name_H-M   'P 1'
#
loop_
_entity.id
_entity.type
_entity.pdbx_description
1 polymer ?
#
loop_
_entity_poly.entity_id
_entity_poly.type
_entity_poly.pdbx_seq_one_letter_code
_entity_poly.pdbx_strand_id
1 'polypeptide(L)' 'MKVTKESIIGDVLDNYPDTARFFFEIGMHCLGCPASRGESIEEACAVHGTDADELVEKINAYLSSK' A
#
# COMPACT_ATOMS: atom_id res chain seq x y z
N MET A 1 -3.20 -7.93 11.39
CA MET A 1 -4.10 -7.41 10.33
C MET A 1 -3.64 -7.90 8.97
N LYS A 2 -4.56 -8.38 8.17
CA LYS A 2 -4.22 -8.81 6.81
C LYS A 2 -4.56 -7.70 5.83
N VAL A 3 -3.61 -7.34 5.00
CA VAL A 3 -3.81 -6.32 3.97
C VAL A 3 -4.44 -6.95 2.74
N THR A 4 -5.40 -6.25 2.12
CA THR A 4 -6.06 -6.69 0.89
C THR A 4 -6.01 -5.57 -0.14
N LYS A 5 -6.45 -5.85 -1.36
CA LYS A 5 -6.53 -4.84 -2.41
C LYS A 5 -7.48 -3.71 -2.05
N GLU A 6 -8.45 -3.98 -1.20
CA GLU A 6 -9.44 -3.01 -0.76
C GLU A 6 -8.98 -2.19 0.43
N SER A 7 -7.85 -2.55 1.05
CA SER A 7 -7.31 -1.80 2.17
C SER A 7 -6.98 -0.37 1.75
N ILE A 8 -7.30 0.57 2.62
CA ILE A 8 -7.01 1.98 2.37
C ILE A 8 -5.56 2.26 2.76
N ILE A 9 -4.83 2.91 1.86
CA ILE A 9 -3.40 3.17 2.04
C ILE A 9 -3.11 3.89 3.35
N GLY A 10 -3.89 4.91 3.69
CA GLY A 10 -3.69 5.65 4.94
C GLY A 10 -3.80 4.76 6.16
N ASP A 11 -4.77 3.84 6.16
CA ASP A 11 -4.95 2.91 7.27
C ASP A 11 -3.74 1.97 7.39
N VAL A 12 -3.25 1.48 6.27
CA VAL A 12 -2.09 0.59 6.27
C VAL A 12 -0.86 1.33 6.80
N LEU A 13 -0.65 2.56 6.37
CA LEU A 13 0.49 3.36 6.81
C LEU A 13 0.40 3.73 8.29
N ASP A 14 -0.80 4.01 8.77
CA ASP A 14 -0.99 4.37 10.20
C ASP A 14 -0.72 3.18 11.12
N ASN A 15 -1.11 1.97 10.68
CA ASN A 15 -0.89 0.77 11.48
C ASN A 15 0.51 0.17 11.28
N TYR A 16 1.04 0.30 10.09
CA TYR A 16 2.32 -0.29 9.70
C TYR A 16 3.16 0.71 8.90
N PRO A 17 3.75 1.72 9.56
CA PRO A 17 4.53 2.77 8.85
C PRO A 17 5.65 2.21 7.97
N ASP A 18 6.21 1.07 8.34
CA ASP A 18 7.30 0.45 7.59
C ASP A 18 6.90 0.04 6.18
N THR A 19 5.59 -0.12 5.93
CA THR A 19 5.12 -0.51 4.60
C THR A 19 5.21 0.61 3.58
N ALA A 20 5.52 1.84 4.02
CA ALA A 20 5.66 2.98 3.10
C ALA A 20 6.63 2.67 1.96
N ARG A 21 7.70 1.92 2.23
CA ARG A 21 8.71 1.59 1.21
C ARG A 21 8.10 0.82 0.03
N PHE A 22 7.08 0.00 0.27
CA PHE A 22 6.45 -0.75 -0.80
C PHE A 22 5.69 0.18 -1.75
N PHE A 23 5.08 1.22 -1.20
CA PHE A 23 4.38 2.21 -2.01
C PHE A 23 5.34 3.10 -2.78
N PHE A 24 6.50 3.42 -2.20
CA PHE A 24 7.53 4.15 -2.92
C PHE A 24 8.05 3.36 -4.12
N GLU A 25 8.17 2.05 -3.98
CA GLU A 25 8.66 1.19 -5.05
C GLU A 25 7.76 1.22 -6.29
N ILE A 26 6.47 1.45 -6.12
CA ILE A 26 5.56 1.54 -7.26
C ILE A 26 5.39 2.96 -7.79
N GLY A 27 6.14 3.91 -7.25
CA GLY A 27 6.15 5.28 -7.73
C GLY A 27 5.32 6.28 -6.96
N MET A 28 4.76 5.88 -5.83
CA MET A 28 3.99 6.81 -4.99
C MET A 28 4.93 7.64 -4.13
N HIS A 29 4.97 8.94 -4.37
CA HIS A 29 5.86 9.83 -3.64
C HIS A 29 5.16 10.73 -2.61
N CYS A 30 3.85 10.82 -2.66
CA CYS A 30 3.08 11.74 -1.81
C CYS A 30 2.23 10.99 -0.80
N LEU A 31 2.86 10.19 0.05
CA LEU A 31 2.14 9.38 1.03
C LEU A 31 1.50 10.21 2.16
N GLY A 32 1.90 11.47 2.28
CA GLY A 32 1.26 12.38 3.24
C GLY A 32 0.07 13.13 2.66
N CYS A 33 -0.19 12.99 1.37
CA CYS A 33 -1.28 13.70 0.70
C CYS A 33 -2.63 13.03 1.03
N PRO A 34 -3.64 13.79 1.50
CA PRO A 34 -4.94 13.21 1.81
C PRO A 34 -5.57 12.45 0.66
N ALA A 35 -5.36 12.89 -0.58
CA ALA A 35 -5.89 12.19 -1.75
C ALA A 35 -5.31 10.80 -1.90
N SER A 36 -3.98 10.68 -1.74
CA SER A 36 -3.30 9.39 -1.84
C SER A 36 -3.67 8.47 -0.68
N ARG A 37 -3.77 9.02 0.52
CA ARG A 37 -4.08 8.23 1.71
C ARG A 37 -5.51 7.70 1.70
N GLY A 38 -6.41 8.34 0.97
CA GLY A 38 -7.80 7.90 0.86
C GLY A 38 -8.03 6.82 -0.20
N GLU A 39 -7.02 6.52 -1.01
CA GLU A 39 -7.15 5.51 -2.05
C GLU A 39 -6.95 4.10 -1.51
N SER A 40 -7.59 3.12 -2.16
CA SER A 40 -7.31 1.71 -1.86
C SER A 40 -6.02 1.32 -2.58
N ILE A 41 -5.43 0.20 -2.14
CA ILE A 41 -4.23 -0.31 -2.79
C ILE A 41 -4.51 -0.62 -4.26
N GLU A 42 -5.68 -1.19 -4.56
CA GLU A 42 -6.07 -1.50 -5.94
C GLU A 42 -6.13 -0.25 -6.80
N GLU A 43 -6.74 0.82 -6.29
CA GLU A 43 -6.83 2.08 -7.02
C GLU A 43 -5.47 2.68 -7.32
N ALA A 44 -4.60 2.69 -6.32
CA ALA A 44 -3.25 3.23 -6.49
C ALA A 44 -2.44 2.42 -7.49
N CYS A 45 -2.53 1.09 -7.43
CA CYS A 45 -1.82 0.23 -8.36
C CYS A 45 -2.32 0.41 -9.79
N ALA A 46 -3.61 0.63 -9.97
CA ALA A 46 -4.19 0.89 -11.28
C ALA A 46 -3.61 2.16 -11.90
N VAL A 47 -3.49 3.21 -11.08
CA VAL A 47 -2.93 4.49 -11.55
C VAL A 47 -1.45 4.35 -11.94
N HIS A 48 -0.70 3.56 -11.18
CA HIS A 48 0.74 3.40 -11.41
C HIS A 48 1.10 2.22 -12.32
N GLY A 49 0.11 1.51 -12.83
CA GLY A 49 0.34 0.39 -13.72
C GLY A 49 1.00 -0.81 -13.05
N THR A 50 0.75 -0.99 -11.76
CA THR A 50 1.34 -2.04 -10.95
C THR A 50 0.29 -3.09 -10.60
N ASP A 51 0.73 -4.35 -10.44
CA ASP A 51 -0.16 -5.44 -10.04
C ASP A 51 -0.49 -5.33 -8.55
N ALA A 52 -1.75 -5.10 -8.24
CA ALA A 52 -2.19 -4.95 -6.85
C ALA A 52 -2.04 -6.24 -6.06
N ASP A 53 -2.30 -7.39 -6.69
CA ASP A 53 -2.15 -8.68 -6.02
C ASP A 53 -0.70 -8.92 -5.59
N GLU A 54 0.24 -8.57 -6.45
CA GLU A 54 1.66 -8.70 -6.14
C GLU A 54 2.07 -7.80 -4.98
N LEU A 55 1.61 -6.55 -4.98
CA LEU A 55 1.93 -5.62 -3.92
C LEU A 55 1.36 -6.08 -2.59
N VAL A 56 0.10 -6.51 -2.58
CA VAL A 56 -0.56 -7.01 -1.38
C VAL A 56 0.19 -8.23 -0.83
N GLU A 57 0.60 -9.12 -1.71
CA GLU A 57 1.33 -10.32 -1.31
C GLU A 57 2.66 -9.96 -0.64
N LYS A 58 3.39 -9.00 -1.21
CA LYS A 58 4.65 -8.53 -0.62
C LYS A 58 4.45 -7.93 0.76
N ILE A 59 3.43 -7.10 0.91
CA ILE A 59 3.14 -6.46 2.19
C ILE A 59 2.77 -7.50 3.24
N ASN A 60 1.90 -8.44 2.90
CA ASN A 60 1.50 -9.48 3.84
C ASN A 60 2.66 -10.39 4.23
N ALA A 61 3.52 -10.71 3.28
CA ALA A 61 4.72 -11.51 3.56
C ALA A 61 5.63 -10.79 4.55
N TYR A 62 5.82 -9.50 4.36
CA TYR A 62 6.62 -8.67 5.25
C TYR A 62 6.01 -8.62 6.65
N LEU A 63 4.70 -8.40 6.75
CA LEU A 63 4.02 -8.31 8.04
C LEU A 63 4.02 -9.64 8.78
N SER A 64 3.96 -10.75 8.04
CA SER A 64 3.98 -12.08 8.66
C SER A 64 5.33 -12.45 9.24
N SER A 65 6.41 -11.83 8.76
CA SER A 65 7.76 -12.14 9.24
C SER A 65 8.21 -11.23 10.39
N LYS A 66 7.37 -10.33 10.83
CA LYS A 66 7.69 -9.44 11.95
C LYS A 66 7.48 -10.10 13.30
#